data_95951a22aff9e154fe6e951006aa222d
#
_entry.id   95951a22aff9e154fe6e951006aa222d
#
_cell.length_a   1.000
_cell.length_b   1.000
_cell.length_c   1.000
_cell.angle_alpha   90.00
_cell.angle_beta   90.00
_cell.angle_gamma   90.00
#
_symmetry.space_group_name_H-M   'P 1'
#
loop_
_entity.id
_entity.type
_entity.pdbx_description
1 polymer ?
#
loop_
_entity_poly.entity_id
_entity_poly.type
_entity_poly.pdbx_seq_one_letter_code
_entity_poly.pdbx_strand_id
1 'polypeptide(L)'
;MNAFYTILLLIVSNVFMTLAWYGHLKLSETGVSSHWPLIGVIAFSWLIAFFEYCCQVPANRIGFDGNGGPFTLMQLKVIQEVISLLVFCIIANVLFQGQQLHWNHLAAMVCLVMAVYFVFR
;
A
#
# COMPACT_ATOMS: atom_id res chain seq x y z
N MET A 1 -14.90 5.72 -15.26
CA MET A 1 -15.45 5.27 -13.98
C MET A 1 -14.66 4.11 -13.37
N ASN A 2 -14.41 3.05 -14.12
CA ASN A 2 -13.68 1.91 -13.59
C ASN A 2 -12.25 2.27 -13.13
N ALA A 3 -11.57 3.16 -13.88
CA ALA A 3 -10.23 3.61 -13.49
C ALA A 3 -10.28 4.32 -12.14
N PHE A 4 -11.27 5.18 -11.93
CA PHE A 4 -11.41 5.93 -10.68
C PHE A 4 -11.65 4.97 -9.51
N TYR A 5 -12.58 4.03 -9.66
CA TYR A 5 -12.88 3.07 -8.59
C TYR A 5 -11.69 2.17 -8.30
N THR A 6 -10.98 1.74 -9.34
CA THR A 6 -9.78 0.91 -9.18
C THR A 6 -8.73 1.65 -8.35
N ILE A 7 -8.43 2.89 -8.72
CA ILE A 7 -7.40 3.66 -8.02
C ILE A 7 -7.83 3.96 -6.59
N LEU A 8 -9.09 4.33 -6.37
CA LEU A 8 -9.59 4.61 -5.04
C LEU A 8 -9.49 3.38 -4.13
N LEU A 9 -9.92 2.22 -4.63
CA LEU A 9 -9.84 0.98 -3.88
C LEU A 9 -8.38 0.57 -3.61
N LEU A 10 -7.48 0.81 -4.56
CA LEU A 10 -6.06 0.53 -4.34
C LEU A 10 -5.46 1.44 -3.26
N ILE A 11 -5.87 2.71 -3.21
CA ILE A 11 -5.41 3.61 -2.16
C ILE A 11 -5.87 3.10 -0.79
N VAL A 12 -7.16 2.77 -0.65
CA VAL A 12 -7.70 2.24 0.61
C VAL A 12 -7.01 0.94 0.99
N SER A 13 -6.85 0.04 0.02
CA SER A 13 -6.18 -1.23 0.21
C SER A 13 -4.76 -1.04 0.74
N ASN A 14 -4.01 -0.10 0.19
CA ASN A 14 -2.64 0.13 0.60
C ASN A 14 -2.53 0.78 1.97
N VAL A 15 -3.52 1.57 2.39
CA VAL A 15 -3.58 2.06 3.78
C VAL A 15 -3.67 0.87 4.73
N PHE A 16 -4.59 -0.07 4.48
CA PHE A 16 -4.71 -1.27 5.32
C PHE A 16 -3.45 -2.12 5.26
N MET A 17 -2.86 -2.30 4.09
CA MET A 17 -1.66 -3.12 3.96
C MET A 17 -0.47 -2.51 4.70
N THR A 18 -0.29 -1.19 4.61
CA THR A 18 0.77 -0.51 5.36
C THR A 18 0.56 -0.69 6.86
N LEU A 19 -0.68 -0.60 7.33
CA LEU A 19 -0.98 -0.85 8.73
C LEU A 19 -0.72 -2.31 9.11
N ALA A 20 -1.03 -3.26 8.20
CA ALA A 20 -0.77 -4.67 8.46
C ALA A 20 0.73 -4.95 8.58
N TRP A 21 1.55 -4.33 7.72
CA TRP A 21 3.00 -4.54 7.75
C TRP A 21 3.67 -3.86 8.93
N TYR A 22 3.24 -2.65 9.30
CA TYR A 22 4.01 -1.80 10.19
C TYR A 22 3.25 -1.32 11.40
N GLY A 23 1.94 -1.49 11.45
CA GLY A 23 1.13 -1.04 12.59
C GLY A 23 1.55 -1.70 13.89
N HIS A 24 1.91 -2.99 13.84
CA HIS A 24 2.37 -3.68 15.04
C HIS A 24 3.67 -3.08 15.59
N LEU A 25 4.53 -2.54 14.72
CA LEU A 25 5.76 -1.88 15.15
C LEU A 25 5.43 -0.62 15.94
N LYS A 26 4.45 0.15 15.48
CA LYS A 26 4.02 1.35 16.20
C LYS A 26 3.39 1.00 17.54
N LEU A 27 2.56 -0.02 17.59
CA LEU A 27 1.96 -0.48 18.84
C LEU A 27 3.02 -0.96 19.82
N SER A 28 4.05 -1.65 19.33
CA SER A 28 5.16 -2.08 20.16
C SER A 28 5.95 -0.88 20.68
N GLU A 29 6.18 0.12 19.86
CA GLU A 29 6.90 1.34 20.23
C GLU A 29 6.17 2.10 21.32
N THR A 30 4.84 2.16 21.26
CA THR A 30 4.03 2.84 22.29
C THR A 30 3.80 1.98 23.52
N GLY A 31 4.22 0.72 23.51
CA GLY A 31 4.08 -0.20 24.62
C GLY A 31 2.75 -0.94 24.67
N VAL A 32 1.84 -0.68 23.74
CA VAL A 32 0.52 -1.31 23.73
C VAL A 32 0.64 -2.82 23.51
N SER A 33 1.48 -3.23 22.58
CA SER A 33 1.61 -4.64 22.21
C SER A 33 2.93 -5.25 22.65
N SER A 34 3.66 -4.61 23.56
CA SER A 34 4.99 -5.08 23.96
C SER A 34 4.96 -6.45 24.65
N HIS A 35 3.83 -6.82 25.25
CA HIS A 35 3.66 -8.09 25.94
C HIS A 35 2.96 -9.15 25.09
N TRP A 36 2.57 -8.83 23.86
CA TRP A 36 1.87 -9.78 23.02
C TRP A 36 2.84 -10.84 22.49
N PRO A 37 2.43 -12.12 22.44
CA PRO A 37 3.25 -13.13 21.79
C PRO A 37 3.32 -12.87 20.28
N LEU A 38 4.38 -13.41 19.65
CA LEU A 38 4.57 -13.24 18.21
C LEU A 38 3.35 -13.70 17.40
N ILE A 39 2.75 -14.83 17.79
CA ILE A 39 1.57 -15.35 17.11
C ILE A 39 0.41 -14.35 17.20
N GLY A 40 0.23 -13.69 18.33
CA GLY A 40 -0.80 -12.67 18.49
C GLY A 40 -0.59 -11.49 17.58
N VAL A 41 0.65 -11.05 17.41
CA VAL A 41 1.00 -9.95 16.49
C VAL A 41 0.73 -10.36 15.04
N ILE A 42 1.10 -11.59 14.69
CA ILE A 42 0.85 -12.11 13.35
C ILE A 42 -0.65 -12.17 13.06
N ALA A 43 -1.45 -12.64 14.02
CA ALA A 43 -2.90 -12.71 13.86
C ALA A 43 -3.52 -11.32 13.70
N PHE A 44 -3.04 -10.33 14.46
CA PHE A 44 -3.50 -8.95 14.35
C PHE A 44 -3.22 -8.39 12.95
N SER A 45 -1.99 -8.58 12.47
CA SER A 45 -1.62 -8.13 11.13
C SER A 45 -2.43 -8.85 10.04
N TRP A 46 -2.68 -10.14 10.25
CA TRP A 46 -3.48 -10.93 9.30
C TRP A 46 -4.91 -10.42 9.22
N LEU A 47 -5.51 -10.03 10.35
CA LEU A 47 -6.86 -9.45 10.33
C LEU A 47 -6.90 -8.15 9.53
N ILE A 48 -5.90 -7.30 9.68
CA ILE A 48 -5.82 -6.06 8.90
C ILE A 48 -5.65 -6.38 7.41
N ALA A 49 -4.81 -7.36 7.10
CA ALA A 49 -4.61 -7.79 5.71
C ALA A 49 -5.89 -8.36 5.09
N PHE A 50 -6.75 -8.98 5.88
CA PHE A 50 -8.04 -9.44 5.40
C PHE A 50 -8.87 -8.28 4.83
N PHE A 51 -8.95 -7.18 5.56
CA PHE A 51 -9.65 -5.99 5.09
C PHE A 51 -8.98 -5.41 3.84
N GLU A 52 -7.66 -5.47 3.80
CA GLU A 52 -6.92 -5.03 2.61
C GLU A 52 -7.35 -5.82 1.38
N TYR A 53 -7.43 -7.15 1.49
CA TYR A 53 -7.85 -7.98 0.38
C TYR A 53 -9.29 -7.69 -0.03
N CYS A 54 -10.16 -7.31 0.89
CA CYS A 54 -11.53 -6.90 0.55
C CYS A 54 -11.57 -5.68 -0.36
N CYS A 55 -10.52 -4.88 -0.36
CA CYS A 55 -10.40 -3.72 -1.24
C CYS A 55 -9.55 -4.03 -2.48
N GLN A 56 -8.44 -4.75 -2.31
CA GLN A 56 -7.50 -4.98 -3.40
C GLN A 56 -8.03 -5.94 -4.46
N VAL A 57 -8.64 -7.04 -4.04
CA VAL A 57 -9.15 -8.02 -5.01
C VAL A 57 -10.23 -7.42 -5.91
N PRO A 58 -11.25 -6.71 -5.37
CA PRO A 58 -12.18 -6.00 -6.24
C PRO A 58 -11.51 -4.95 -7.13
N ALA A 59 -10.51 -4.23 -6.61
CA ALA A 59 -9.81 -3.22 -7.40
C ALA A 59 -9.14 -3.84 -8.62
N ASN A 60 -8.42 -4.93 -8.42
CA ASN A 60 -7.74 -5.63 -9.51
C ASN A 60 -8.75 -6.23 -10.49
N ARG A 61 -9.85 -6.74 -9.98
CA ARG A 61 -10.88 -7.36 -10.82
C ARG A 61 -11.59 -6.33 -11.71
N ILE A 62 -11.91 -5.17 -11.14
CA ILE A 62 -12.55 -4.09 -11.90
C ILE A 62 -11.56 -3.47 -12.90
N GLY A 63 -10.31 -3.32 -12.53
CA GLY A 63 -9.31 -2.61 -13.33
C GLY A 63 -8.66 -3.44 -14.42
N PHE A 64 -8.71 -4.76 -14.34
CA PHE A 64 -8.01 -5.62 -15.29
C PHE A 64 -8.71 -5.63 -16.64
N ASP A 65 -7.94 -5.48 -17.72
CA ASP A 65 -8.47 -5.40 -19.08
C ASP A 65 -9.16 -6.69 -19.53
N GLY A 66 -8.73 -7.83 -19.02
CA GLY A 66 -9.39 -9.11 -19.28
C GLY A 66 -10.83 -9.17 -18.78
N ASN A 67 -11.18 -8.32 -17.82
CA ASN A 67 -12.53 -8.20 -17.26
C ASN A 67 -13.24 -6.92 -17.75
N GLY A 68 -12.74 -6.30 -18.82
CA GLY A 68 -13.32 -5.07 -19.34
C GLY A 68 -12.83 -3.80 -18.68
N GLY A 69 -11.80 -3.90 -17.85
CA GLY A 69 -11.22 -2.72 -17.18
C GLY A 69 -10.21 -1.98 -18.05
N PRO A 70 -9.79 -0.79 -17.60
CA PRO A 70 -8.91 0.07 -18.40
C PRO A 70 -7.42 -0.27 -18.32
N PHE A 71 -6.99 -1.20 -17.46
CA PHE A 71 -5.57 -1.41 -17.20
C PHE A 71 -5.13 -2.82 -17.57
N THR A 72 -3.93 -2.94 -18.13
CA THR A 72 -3.27 -4.24 -18.29
C THR A 72 -2.73 -4.71 -16.95
N LEU A 73 -2.33 -5.98 -16.86
CA LEU A 73 -1.76 -6.53 -15.63
C LEU A 73 -0.51 -5.76 -15.20
N MET A 74 0.38 -5.43 -16.15
CA MET A 74 1.58 -4.66 -15.85
C MET A 74 1.25 -3.27 -15.32
N GLN A 75 0.25 -2.61 -15.92
CA GLN A 75 -0.17 -1.29 -15.49
C GLN A 75 -0.75 -1.33 -14.09
N LEU A 76 -1.56 -2.34 -13.76
CA LEU A 76 -2.10 -2.51 -12.41
C LEU A 76 -0.98 -2.67 -11.39
N LYS A 77 0.02 -3.49 -11.71
CA LYS A 77 1.14 -3.72 -10.79
C LYS A 77 1.94 -2.45 -10.53
N VAL A 78 2.24 -1.70 -11.57
CA VAL A 78 3.02 -0.47 -11.43
C VAL A 78 2.23 0.58 -10.65
N ILE A 79 0.94 0.74 -10.94
CA ILE A 79 0.07 1.67 -10.22
C ILE A 79 0.05 1.30 -8.73
N GLN A 80 -0.09 0.01 -8.43
CA GLN A 80 -0.12 -0.47 -7.06
C GLN A 80 1.18 -0.15 -6.33
N GLU A 81 2.33 -0.35 -6.98
CA GLU A 81 3.62 -0.06 -6.36
C GLU A 81 3.79 1.43 -6.05
N VAL A 82 3.38 2.31 -6.97
CA VAL A 82 3.47 3.76 -6.76
C VAL A 82 2.56 4.18 -5.60
N ILE A 83 1.31 3.72 -5.60
CA ILE A 83 0.35 4.03 -4.54
C ILE A 83 0.86 3.50 -3.20
N SER A 84 1.38 2.27 -3.19
CA SER A 84 1.91 1.66 -1.98
C SER A 84 3.03 2.49 -1.37
N LEU A 85 3.97 2.95 -2.20
CA LEU A 85 5.08 3.75 -1.70
C LEU A 85 4.62 5.12 -1.21
N LEU A 86 3.71 5.78 -1.94
CA LEU A 86 3.19 7.08 -1.53
C LEU A 86 2.43 6.97 -0.21
N VAL A 87 1.57 5.98 -0.07
CA VAL A 87 0.83 5.74 1.17
C VAL A 87 1.78 5.43 2.31
N PHE A 88 2.79 4.58 2.04
CA PHE A 88 3.79 4.25 3.05
C PHE A 88 4.53 5.50 3.52
N CYS A 89 4.97 6.37 2.61
CA CYS A 89 5.70 7.58 2.98
C CYS A 89 4.85 8.49 3.85
N ILE A 90 3.57 8.66 3.53
CA ILE A 90 2.66 9.51 4.30
C ILE A 90 2.44 8.92 5.69
N ILE A 91 2.14 7.63 5.76
CA ILE A 91 1.85 6.98 7.05
C ILE A 91 3.09 6.91 7.91
N ALA A 92 4.26 6.62 7.32
CA ALA A 92 5.50 6.56 8.06
C ALA A 92 5.86 7.91 8.68
N ASN A 93 5.65 9.01 7.95
CA ASN A 93 5.90 10.34 8.48
C ASN A 93 4.96 10.69 9.64
N VAL A 94 3.71 10.22 9.57
CA VAL A 94 2.72 10.51 10.61
C VAL A 94 2.94 9.62 11.84
N LEU A 95 3.17 8.32 11.63
CA LEU A 95 3.25 7.35 12.73
C LEU A 95 4.66 7.22 13.31
N PHE A 96 5.69 7.32 12.47
CA PHE A 96 7.07 7.14 12.88
C PHE A 96 7.83 8.45 12.66
N GLN A 97 7.60 9.42 13.55
CA GLN A 97 8.08 10.79 13.40
C GLN A 97 9.61 10.90 13.39
N GLY A 98 10.32 9.87 13.88
CA GLY A 98 11.77 9.87 13.84
C GLY A 98 12.36 9.50 12.48
N GLN A 99 11.53 9.07 11.54
CA GLN A 99 11.98 8.65 10.22
C GLN A 99 11.93 9.84 9.26
N GLN A 100 13.08 10.26 8.76
CA GLN A 100 13.15 11.39 7.85
C GLN A 100 13.26 10.93 6.41
N LEU A 101 12.64 11.70 5.52
CA LEU A 101 12.81 11.49 4.09
C LEU A 101 14.14 12.11 3.65
N HIS A 102 14.96 11.32 2.98
CA HIS A 102 16.24 11.76 2.44
C HIS A 102 16.15 11.96 0.93
N TRP A 103 17.16 12.59 0.36
CA TRP A 103 17.25 12.78 -1.08
C TRP A 103 17.17 11.48 -1.86
N ASN A 104 17.68 10.39 -1.28
CA ASN A 104 17.59 9.07 -1.91
C ASN A 104 16.15 8.62 -2.07
N HIS A 105 15.30 8.92 -1.09
CA HIS A 105 13.87 8.61 -1.19
C HIS A 105 13.19 9.42 -2.29
N LEU A 106 13.55 10.69 -2.41
CA LEU A 106 13.03 11.52 -3.49
C LEU A 106 13.46 11.00 -4.85
N ALA A 107 14.73 10.58 -4.99
CA ALA A 107 15.21 9.98 -6.24
C ALA A 107 14.44 8.70 -6.57
N ALA A 108 14.15 7.87 -5.57
CA ALA A 108 13.35 6.65 -5.77
C ALA A 108 11.94 6.97 -6.26
N MET A 109 11.32 8.01 -5.70
CA MET A 109 9.99 8.45 -6.13
C MET A 109 10.00 8.92 -7.59
N VAL A 110 11.03 9.67 -7.98
CA VAL A 110 11.18 10.10 -9.37
C VAL A 110 11.32 8.89 -10.28
N CYS A 111 12.10 7.88 -9.89
CA CYS A 111 12.24 6.66 -10.67
C CYS A 111 10.90 5.93 -10.85
N LEU A 112 10.07 5.91 -9.81
CA LEU A 112 8.74 5.29 -9.91
C LEU A 112 7.83 6.06 -10.85
N VAL A 113 7.87 7.39 -10.83
CA VAL A 113 7.10 8.20 -11.77
C VAL A 113 7.53 7.89 -13.21
N MET A 114 8.85 7.74 -13.44
CA MET A 114 9.36 7.35 -14.74
C MET A 114 8.89 5.95 -15.13
N ALA A 115 8.85 5.02 -14.18
CA ALA A 115 8.36 3.67 -14.44
C ALA A 115 6.90 3.68 -14.88
N VAL A 116 6.06 4.49 -14.23
CA VAL A 116 4.65 4.64 -14.62
C VAL A 116 4.58 5.18 -16.05
N TYR A 117 5.37 6.20 -16.37
CA TYR A 117 5.38 6.77 -17.71
C TYR A 117 5.69 5.72 -18.77
N PHE A 118 6.71 4.91 -18.55
CA PHE A 118 7.11 3.90 -19.52
C PHE A 118 6.07 2.77 -19.65
N VAL A 119 5.41 2.41 -18.57
CA VAL A 119 4.39 1.35 -18.61
C VAL A 119 3.15 1.81 -19.40
N PHE A 120 2.82 3.09 -19.31
CA PHE A 120 1.64 3.61 -20.02
C PHE A 120 1.97 4.13 -21.43
N ARG A 121 3.23 4.18 -21.79
CA ARG A 121 3.63 4.56 -23.13
C ARG A 121 3.44 3.37 -24.10
#